data_6ba5d3e5ac5367ab3fa2d5efeae9c015
#
_entry.id   6ba5d3e5ac5367ab3fa2d5efeae9c015
#
_cell.length_a   1.000
_cell.length_b   1.000
_cell.length_c   1.000
_cell.angle_alpha   90.00
_cell.angle_beta   90.00
_cell.angle_gamma   90.00
#
_symmetry.space_group_name_H-M   'P 1'
#
loop_
_entity.id
_entity.type
_entity.pdbx_description
1 polymer ?
#
loop_
_entity_poly.entity_id
_entity_poly.type
_entity_poly.pdbx_seq_one_letter_code
_entity_poly.pdbx_strand_id
1 'polypeptide(L)'
;MRNVFIGSHGTGKTTLCKALKKLDSSIAIRDGVSRPVKIARDKTGMTPYQEQAVINELTKFYWEYNKDFDNIFLARSPLDVEVYSRVFGMVDLADDMENWIRTSGMLNEDVNYFYLPIEFELEDDGVRFVDVELQKKVDEELQKSIKKYNIKVTKLTGSVEDRIKQIHRTQ
;
A
#
# COMPACT_ATOMS: atom_id res chain seq x y z
N MET A 1 -3.67 -10.53 -14.13
CA MET A 1 -2.66 -9.48 -13.82
C MET A 1 -3.07 -8.73 -12.57
N ARG A 2 -2.15 -8.52 -11.63
CA ARG A 2 -2.40 -7.75 -10.40
C ARG A 2 -2.14 -6.26 -10.61
N ASN A 3 -2.98 -5.43 -10.01
CA ASN A 3 -2.86 -3.99 -9.99
C ASN A 3 -2.65 -3.53 -8.54
N VAL A 4 -1.63 -2.74 -8.26
CA VAL A 4 -1.23 -2.39 -6.92
C VAL A 4 -1.13 -0.88 -6.76
N PHE A 5 -1.88 -0.33 -5.82
CA PHE A 5 -1.79 1.08 -5.45
C PHE A 5 -0.80 1.25 -4.31
N ILE A 6 0.26 2.01 -4.56
CA ILE A 6 1.27 2.40 -3.58
C ILE A 6 1.23 3.91 -3.33
N GLY A 7 1.62 4.33 -2.15
CA GLY A 7 1.61 5.73 -1.72
C GLY A 7 1.41 5.86 -0.21
N SER A 8 1.74 7.01 0.36
CA SER A 8 1.54 7.28 1.78
C SER A 8 0.05 7.24 2.19
N HIS A 9 -0.25 7.32 3.47
CA HIS A 9 -1.64 7.42 3.94
C HIS A 9 -2.29 8.73 3.43
N GLY A 10 -3.62 8.72 3.29
CA GLY A 10 -4.37 9.90 2.83
C GLY A 10 -4.29 10.22 1.34
N THR A 11 -3.60 9.43 0.50
CA THR A 11 -3.47 9.69 -0.94
C THR A 11 -4.64 9.20 -1.80
N GLY A 12 -5.72 8.67 -1.18
CA GLY A 12 -6.94 8.27 -1.88
C GLY A 12 -6.98 6.84 -2.42
N LYS A 13 -6.05 5.94 -2.05
CA LYS A 13 -6.02 4.54 -2.52
C LYS A 13 -7.34 3.79 -2.30
N THR A 14 -7.86 3.81 -1.07
CA THR A 14 -9.13 3.13 -0.73
C THR A 14 -10.32 3.76 -1.45
N THR A 15 -10.34 5.08 -1.63
CA THR A 15 -11.38 5.79 -2.38
C THR A 15 -11.38 5.36 -3.84
N LEU A 16 -10.20 5.27 -4.45
CA LEU A 16 -10.03 4.81 -5.82
C LEU A 16 -10.47 3.34 -6.00
N CYS A 17 -10.08 2.45 -5.07
CA CYS A 17 -10.55 1.07 -5.05
C CYS A 17 -12.08 0.98 -5.04
N LYS A 18 -12.73 1.74 -4.15
CA LYS A 18 -14.20 1.77 -4.06
C LYS A 18 -14.85 2.29 -5.35
N ALA A 19 -14.26 3.30 -5.98
CA ALA A 19 -14.75 3.85 -7.24
C ALA A 19 -14.64 2.83 -8.37
N LEU A 20 -13.51 2.14 -8.52
CA LEU A 20 -13.34 1.06 -9.49
C LEU A 20 -14.37 -0.06 -9.30
N LYS A 21 -14.59 -0.50 -8.06
CA LYS A 21 -15.58 -1.54 -7.74
C LYS A 21 -17.01 -1.14 -8.09
N LYS A 22 -17.34 0.17 -8.01
CA LYS A 22 -18.64 0.68 -8.43
C LYS A 22 -18.83 0.69 -9.95
N LEU A 23 -17.75 0.91 -10.69
CA LEU A 23 -17.77 0.92 -12.16
C LEU A 23 -17.82 -0.51 -12.73
N ASP A 24 -17.10 -1.42 -12.13
CA ASP A 24 -17.09 -2.82 -12.52
C ASP A 24 -17.12 -3.73 -11.29
N SER A 25 -18.28 -4.36 -11.06
CA SER A 25 -18.48 -5.26 -9.93
C SER A 25 -17.68 -6.56 -10.00
N SER A 26 -17.09 -6.89 -11.15
CA SER A 26 -16.22 -8.07 -11.31
C SER A 26 -14.81 -7.84 -10.74
N ILE A 27 -14.38 -6.57 -10.60
CA ILE A 27 -13.07 -6.23 -10.03
C ILE A 27 -12.98 -6.73 -8.59
N ALA A 28 -11.98 -7.54 -8.29
CA ALA A 28 -11.62 -7.91 -6.93
C ALA A 28 -10.83 -6.78 -6.26
N ILE A 29 -11.17 -6.46 -5.01
CA ILE A 29 -10.45 -5.44 -4.22
C ILE A 29 -9.92 -6.08 -2.95
N ARG A 30 -8.67 -5.81 -2.64
CA ARG A 30 -8.07 -6.10 -1.33
C ARG A 30 -7.59 -4.80 -0.70
N ASP A 31 -8.29 -4.37 0.35
CA ASP A 31 -7.83 -3.25 1.19
C ASP A 31 -6.59 -3.64 2.01
N GLY A 32 -5.83 -2.62 2.43
CA GLY A 32 -4.69 -2.83 3.31
C GLY A 32 -5.09 -3.33 4.70
N VAL A 33 -4.25 -4.15 5.29
CA VAL A 33 -4.49 -4.80 6.60
C VAL A 33 -4.29 -3.87 7.80
N SER A 34 -3.67 -2.72 7.63
CA SER A 34 -3.29 -1.82 8.73
C SER A 34 -4.47 -1.29 9.54
N ARG A 35 -5.61 -0.99 8.90
CA ARG A 35 -6.80 -0.49 9.61
C ARG A 35 -7.40 -1.54 10.55
N PRO A 36 -7.73 -2.77 10.13
CA PRO A 36 -8.26 -3.78 11.04
C PRO A 36 -7.28 -4.18 12.13
N VAL A 37 -5.97 -4.22 11.86
CA VAL A 37 -4.95 -4.52 12.88
C VAL A 37 -4.88 -3.41 13.92
N LYS A 38 -4.93 -2.14 13.51
CA LYS A 38 -4.95 -0.99 14.43
C LYS A 38 -6.18 -1.01 15.35
N ILE A 39 -7.36 -1.33 14.81
CA ILE A 39 -8.58 -1.49 15.61
C ILE A 39 -8.43 -2.66 16.59
N ALA A 40 -7.81 -3.76 16.17
CA ALA A 40 -7.53 -4.90 17.05
C ALA A 40 -6.53 -4.52 18.18
N ARG A 41 -5.49 -3.73 17.86
CA ARG A 41 -4.54 -3.23 18.86
C ARG A 41 -5.24 -2.52 20.01
N ASP A 42 -6.16 -1.62 19.70
CA ASP A 42 -6.87 -0.83 20.71
C ASP A 42 -7.70 -1.71 21.68
N LYS A 43 -8.07 -2.92 21.23
CA LYS A 43 -8.81 -3.91 22.04
C LYS A 43 -7.90 -4.90 22.79
N THR A 44 -6.73 -5.17 22.26
CA THR A 44 -5.83 -6.24 22.74
C THR A 44 -4.62 -5.73 23.50
N GLY A 45 -4.37 -4.42 23.48
CA GLY A 45 -3.20 -3.81 24.13
C GLY A 45 -1.87 -4.11 23.43
N MET A 46 -1.89 -4.49 22.13
CA MET A 46 -0.65 -4.66 21.36
C MET A 46 0.20 -3.39 21.38
N THR A 47 1.51 -3.55 21.50
CA THR A 47 2.45 -2.45 21.30
C THR A 47 2.49 -2.02 19.83
N PRO A 48 2.95 -0.80 19.51
CA PRO A 48 3.15 -0.37 18.11
C PRO A 48 4.06 -1.30 17.31
N TYR A 49 5.08 -1.87 17.94
CA TYR A 49 5.95 -2.86 17.31
C TYR A 49 5.20 -4.15 16.95
N GLN A 50 4.41 -4.69 17.90
CA GLN A 50 3.60 -5.88 17.63
C GLN A 50 2.55 -5.64 16.54
N GLU A 51 1.92 -4.46 16.56
CA GLU A 51 1.01 -4.04 15.50
C GLU A 51 1.69 -4.08 14.12
N GLN A 52 2.87 -3.46 14.01
CA GLN A 52 3.60 -3.42 12.74
C GLN A 52 4.06 -4.81 12.30
N ALA A 53 4.53 -5.65 13.23
CA ALA A 53 4.90 -7.03 12.94
C ALA A 53 3.72 -7.84 12.35
N VAL A 54 2.53 -7.71 12.94
CA VAL A 54 1.32 -8.36 12.43
C VAL A 54 0.94 -7.82 11.04
N ILE A 55 1.04 -6.51 10.83
CA ILE A 55 0.78 -5.90 9.52
C ILE A 55 1.74 -6.46 8.47
N ASN A 56 3.03 -6.60 8.79
CA ASN A 56 4.04 -7.14 7.88
C ASN A 56 3.69 -8.58 7.47
N GLU A 57 3.42 -9.46 8.44
CA GLU A 57 3.12 -10.86 8.16
C GLU A 57 1.81 -11.05 7.38
N LEU A 58 0.76 -10.33 7.74
CA LEU A 58 -0.49 -10.38 6.99
C LEU A 58 -0.33 -9.84 5.57
N THR A 59 0.55 -8.85 5.36
CA THR A 59 0.81 -8.31 4.01
C THR A 59 1.54 -9.33 3.15
N LYS A 60 2.55 -10.03 3.68
CA LYS A 60 3.22 -11.16 3.00
C LYS A 60 2.20 -12.25 2.63
N PHE A 61 1.40 -12.68 3.61
CA PHE A 61 0.38 -13.71 3.40
C PHE A 61 -0.61 -13.33 2.30
N TYR A 62 -1.17 -12.12 2.33
CA TYR A 62 -2.14 -11.69 1.32
C TYR A 62 -1.49 -11.44 -0.04
N TRP A 63 -0.22 -11.06 -0.08
CA TRP A 63 0.50 -10.97 -1.35
C TRP A 63 0.56 -12.33 -2.04
N GLU A 64 0.97 -13.36 -1.32
CA GLU A 64 1.02 -14.73 -1.84
C GLU A 64 -0.38 -15.28 -2.17
N TYR A 65 -1.34 -15.10 -1.27
CA TYR A 65 -2.71 -15.57 -1.46
C TYR A 65 -3.38 -14.99 -2.70
N ASN A 66 -3.06 -13.76 -3.08
CA ASN A 66 -3.67 -13.09 -4.22
C ASN A 66 -2.89 -13.28 -5.54
N LYS A 67 -1.88 -14.15 -5.59
CA LYS A 67 -1.07 -14.39 -6.80
C LYS A 67 -1.90 -14.84 -8.00
N ASP A 68 -2.85 -15.72 -7.77
CA ASP A 68 -3.64 -16.37 -8.81
C ASP A 68 -4.96 -15.65 -9.12
N PHE A 69 -5.19 -14.49 -8.52
CA PHE A 69 -6.39 -13.71 -8.82
C PHE A 69 -6.17 -12.81 -10.02
N ASP A 70 -7.00 -13.00 -11.04
CA ASP A 70 -7.09 -12.06 -12.16
C ASP A 70 -7.90 -10.83 -11.78
N ASN A 71 -7.55 -9.70 -12.41
CA ASN A 71 -8.26 -8.42 -12.26
C ASN A 71 -8.46 -7.98 -10.79
N ILE A 72 -7.41 -8.13 -9.99
CA ILE A 72 -7.42 -7.68 -8.59
C ILE A 72 -6.68 -6.34 -8.42
N PHE A 73 -7.23 -5.47 -7.57
CA PHE A 73 -6.57 -4.26 -7.11
C PHE A 73 -6.23 -4.36 -5.62
N LEU A 74 -4.96 -4.18 -5.30
CA LEU A 74 -4.43 -4.19 -3.94
C LEU A 74 -4.16 -2.74 -3.49
N ALA A 75 -4.72 -2.32 -2.37
CA ALA A 75 -4.53 -0.95 -1.85
C ALA A 75 -3.25 -0.77 -1.02
N ARG A 76 -2.41 -1.78 -0.95
CA ARG A 76 -1.09 -1.80 -0.28
C ARG A 76 -0.25 -2.94 -0.83
N SER A 77 1.06 -2.83 -0.62
CA SER A 77 2.04 -3.83 -1.02
C SER A 77 3.08 -4.06 0.09
N PRO A 78 3.91 -5.09 -0.02
CA PRO A 78 5.08 -5.26 0.84
C PRO A 78 6.01 -4.03 0.86
N LEU A 79 6.10 -3.28 -0.24
CA LEU A 79 6.87 -2.02 -0.28
C LEU A 79 6.36 -0.98 0.71
N ASP A 80 5.03 -0.80 0.77
CA ASP A 80 4.44 0.17 1.70
C ASP A 80 4.79 -0.20 3.15
N VAL A 81 4.69 -1.47 3.52
CA VAL A 81 4.92 -1.88 4.91
C VAL A 81 6.40 -1.91 5.30
N GLU A 82 7.32 -2.21 4.36
CA GLU A 82 8.76 -2.00 4.56
C GLU A 82 9.05 -0.54 4.90
N VAL A 83 8.49 0.36 4.11
CA VAL A 83 8.65 1.81 4.28
C VAL A 83 8.12 2.28 5.63
N TYR A 84 6.92 1.85 6.04
CA TYR A 84 6.38 2.21 7.35
C TYR A 84 7.22 1.67 8.49
N SER A 85 7.69 0.41 8.43
CA SER A 85 8.58 -0.17 9.43
C SER A 85 9.86 0.66 9.57
N ARG A 86 10.44 1.10 8.45
CA ARG A 86 11.66 1.91 8.42
C ARG A 86 11.44 3.31 8.98
N VAL A 87 10.37 3.99 8.58
CA VAL A 87 10.03 5.34 9.07
C VAL A 87 9.71 5.34 10.57
N PHE A 88 9.14 4.26 11.10
CA PHE A 88 8.91 4.09 12.54
C PHE A 88 10.15 3.64 13.32
N GLY A 89 11.30 3.48 12.67
CA GLY A 89 12.54 3.06 13.32
C GLY A 89 12.57 1.58 13.71
N MET A 90 11.66 0.76 13.19
CA MET A 90 11.60 -0.68 13.43
C MET A 90 12.48 -1.40 12.39
N VAL A 91 13.79 -1.22 12.54
CA VAL A 91 14.79 -1.60 11.52
C VAL A 91 14.78 -3.10 11.23
N ASP A 92 14.68 -3.92 12.24
CA ASP A 92 14.59 -5.38 12.12
C ASP A 92 13.38 -5.85 11.31
N LEU A 93 12.20 -5.25 11.53
CA LEU A 93 11.00 -5.52 10.75
C LEU A 93 11.14 -5.02 9.30
N ALA A 94 11.78 -3.89 9.10
CA ALA A 94 12.04 -3.35 7.77
C ALA A 94 13.02 -4.25 7.00
N ASP A 95 14.10 -4.70 7.64
CA ASP A 95 15.13 -5.55 7.03
C ASP A 95 14.57 -6.96 6.72
N ASP A 96 13.72 -7.51 7.59
CA ASP A 96 13.01 -8.77 7.32
C ASP A 96 12.09 -8.64 6.09
N MET A 97 11.33 -7.56 5.99
CA MET A 97 10.49 -7.29 4.83
C MET A 97 11.31 -7.06 3.56
N GLU A 98 12.43 -6.33 3.64
CA GLU A 98 13.34 -6.16 2.52
C GLU A 98 13.89 -7.50 2.02
N ASN A 99 14.36 -8.35 2.94
CA ASN A 99 14.82 -9.68 2.59
C ASN A 99 13.71 -10.50 1.90
N TRP A 100 12.50 -10.45 2.43
CA TRP A 100 11.36 -11.14 1.82
C TRP A 100 11.05 -10.59 0.41
N ILE A 101 11.03 -9.28 0.21
CA ILE A 101 10.82 -8.65 -1.10
C ILE A 101 11.84 -9.17 -2.12
N ARG A 102 13.12 -9.30 -1.72
CA ARG A 102 14.20 -9.75 -2.61
C ARG A 102 14.15 -11.25 -2.90
N THR A 103 13.68 -12.07 -1.97
CA THR A 103 13.77 -13.55 -2.05
C THR A 103 12.48 -14.24 -2.47
N SER A 104 11.30 -13.61 -2.28
CA SER A 104 10.00 -14.20 -2.60
C SER A 104 9.69 -14.30 -4.09
N GLY A 105 10.48 -13.66 -4.95
CA GLY A 105 10.19 -13.53 -6.38
C GLY A 105 9.25 -12.37 -6.73
N MET A 106 8.76 -11.62 -5.75
CA MET A 106 7.82 -10.50 -5.93
C MET A 106 8.28 -9.50 -6.99
N LEU A 107 9.58 -9.22 -7.08
CA LEU A 107 10.15 -8.25 -8.02
C LEU A 107 10.14 -8.73 -9.48
N ASN A 108 9.93 -10.03 -9.71
CA ASN A 108 9.87 -10.65 -11.04
C ASN A 108 8.43 -10.92 -11.50
N GLU A 109 7.44 -10.56 -10.68
CA GLU A 109 6.04 -10.79 -10.99
C GLU A 109 5.50 -9.72 -11.95
N ASP A 110 4.54 -10.12 -12.79
CA ASP A 110 3.83 -9.20 -13.68
C ASP A 110 2.77 -8.42 -12.90
N VAL A 111 3.16 -7.25 -12.41
CA VAL A 111 2.37 -6.39 -11.54
C VAL A 111 2.37 -4.96 -12.07
N ASN A 112 1.19 -4.38 -12.23
CA ASN A 112 1.03 -2.96 -12.50
C ASN A 112 1.10 -2.17 -11.19
N TYR A 113 2.13 -1.39 -10.98
CA TYR A 113 2.24 -0.49 -9.84
C TYR A 113 1.75 0.90 -10.20
N PHE A 114 0.76 1.37 -9.45
CA PHE A 114 0.22 2.72 -9.54
C PHE A 114 0.62 3.52 -8.31
N TYR A 115 1.41 4.56 -8.51
CA TYR A 115 1.83 5.44 -7.43
C TYR A 115 0.88 6.64 -7.32
N LEU A 116 0.32 6.84 -6.13
CA LEU A 116 -0.54 7.95 -5.79
C LEU A 116 0.25 8.95 -4.93
N PRO A 117 0.66 10.09 -5.50
CA PRO A 117 1.39 11.12 -4.76
C PRO A 117 0.49 11.84 -3.74
N ILE A 118 1.11 12.63 -2.85
CA ILE A 118 0.40 13.53 -1.96
C ILE A 118 -0.12 14.70 -2.81
N GLU A 119 -1.44 14.81 -2.97
CA GLU A 119 -2.11 15.88 -3.71
C GLU A 119 -3.24 16.53 -2.91
N PHE A 120 -3.66 15.90 -1.81
CA PHE A 120 -4.79 16.34 -1.00
C PHE A 120 -4.35 16.54 0.44
N GLU A 121 -5.04 17.45 1.13
CA GLU A 121 -4.89 17.59 2.56
C GLU A 121 -5.33 16.31 3.29
N LEU A 122 -4.68 16.03 4.42
CA LEU A 122 -5.05 14.90 5.26
C LEU A 122 -6.40 15.17 5.94
N GLU A 123 -7.35 14.29 5.71
CA GLU A 123 -8.60 14.26 6.44
C GLU A 123 -8.50 13.35 7.67
N ASP A 124 -9.04 13.81 8.79
CA ASP A 124 -9.18 12.98 10.00
C ASP A 124 -10.30 11.96 9.79
N ASP A 125 -9.93 10.71 9.63
CA ASP A 125 -10.88 9.59 9.50
C ASP A 125 -11.09 8.83 10.83
N GLY A 126 -10.61 9.40 11.95
CA GLY A 126 -10.72 8.84 13.30
C GLY A 126 -9.85 7.61 13.56
N VAL A 127 -9.12 7.12 12.58
CA VAL A 127 -8.26 5.92 12.69
C VAL A 127 -6.80 6.21 12.37
N ARG A 128 -6.55 7.18 11.51
CA ARG A 128 -5.21 7.54 11.04
C ARG A 128 -4.69 8.78 11.75
N PHE A 129 -3.38 8.86 11.88
CA PHE A 129 -2.75 10.09 12.32
C PHE A 129 -2.91 11.17 11.25
N VAL A 130 -3.40 12.34 11.64
CA VAL A 130 -3.32 13.56 10.84
C VAL A 130 -1.93 14.16 11.07
N ASP A 131 -0.90 13.50 10.53
CA ASP A 131 0.49 13.91 10.65
C ASP A 131 1.07 14.09 9.25
N VAL A 132 1.13 15.34 8.82
CA VAL A 132 1.64 15.75 7.50
C VAL A 132 3.13 15.45 7.37
N GLU A 133 3.90 15.60 8.45
CA GLU A 133 5.34 15.32 8.42
C GLU A 133 5.60 13.81 8.29
N LEU A 134 4.83 12.98 8.98
CA LEU A 134 4.88 11.53 8.80
C LEU A 134 4.49 11.14 7.38
N GLN A 135 3.44 11.74 6.83
CA GLN A 135 2.99 11.49 5.46
C GLN A 135 4.11 11.76 4.44
N LYS A 136 4.80 12.91 4.58
CA LYS A 136 5.93 13.27 3.72
C LYS A 136 7.10 12.31 3.85
N LYS A 137 7.50 11.98 5.10
CA LYS A 137 8.59 11.02 5.36
C LYS A 137 8.31 9.65 4.73
N VAL A 138 7.07 9.17 4.86
CA VAL A 138 6.65 7.90 4.23
C VAL A 138 6.73 8.00 2.71
N ASP A 139 6.29 9.10 2.12
CA ASP A 139 6.35 9.29 0.67
C ASP A 139 7.79 9.35 0.16
N GLU A 140 8.66 10.10 0.82
CA GLU A 140 10.08 10.19 0.48
C GLU A 140 10.78 8.82 0.55
N GLU A 141 10.51 8.05 1.61
CA GLU A 141 11.10 6.71 1.76
C GLU A 141 10.53 5.72 0.72
N LEU A 142 9.24 5.84 0.38
CA LEU A 142 8.65 5.04 -0.70
C LEU A 142 9.30 5.33 -2.06
N GLN A 143 9.58 6.60 -2.36
CA GLN A 143 10.31 6.99 -3.58
C GLN A 143 11.71 6.36 -3.63
N LYS A 144 12.41 6.29 -2.49
CA LYS A 144 13.71 5.60 -2.39
C LYS A 144 13.56 4.10 -2.64
N SER A 145 12.54 3.45 -2.04
CA SER A 145 12.28 2.01 -2.23
C SER A 145 11.92 1.69 -3.68
N ILE A 146 11.10 2.50 -4.35
CA ILE A 146 10.79 2.36 -5.77
C ILE A 146 12.08 2.36 -6.61
N LYS A 147 13.00 3.30 -6.36
CA LYS A 147 14.29 3.37 -7.05
C LYS A 147 15.19 2.19 -6.69
N LYS A 148 15.30 1.85 -5.40
CA LYS A 148 16.11 0.76 -4.87
C LYS A 148 15.79 -0.59 -5.51
N TYR A 149 14.51 -0.86 -5.74
CA TYR A 149 14.05 -2.10 -6.36
C TYR A 149 13.81 -2.00 -7.86
N ASN A 150 14.11 -0.85 -8.48
CA ASN A 150 13.91 -0.59 -9.91
C ASN A 150 12.47 -0.89 -10.38
N ILE A 151 11.48 -0.53 -9.57
CA ILE A 151 10.07 -0.79 -9.87
C ILE A 151 9.54 0.26 -10.84
N LYS A 152 8.95 -0.20 -11.93
CA LYS A 152 8.23 0.67 -12.86
C LYS A 152 6.88 1.03 -12.28
N VAL A 153 6.59 2.32 -12.17
CA VAL A 153 5.31 2.81 -11.63
C VAL A 153 4.63 3.75 -12.62
N THR A 154 3.31 3.66 -12.69
CA THR A 154 2.47 4.67 -13.34
C THR A 154 2.01 5.64 -12.26
N LYS A 155 2.38 6.91 -12.38
CA LYS A 155 1.94 7.96 -11.45
C LYS A 155 0.49 8.34 -11.79
N LEU A 156 -0.41 8.27 -10.79
CA LEU A 156 -1.81 8.68 -10.91
C LEU A 156 -2.03 10.03 -10.21
N THR A 157 -2.56 11.01 -10.94
CA THR A 157 -2.78 12.38 -10.45
C THR A 157 -4.19 12.88 -10.76
N GLY A 158 -4.62 13.92 -10.06
CA GLY A 158 -5.90 14.56 -10.27
C GLY A 158 -7.06 13.90 -9.54
N SER A 159 -8.29 14.13 -10.03
CA SER A 159 -9.52 13.59 -9.46
C SER A 159 -9.58 12.06 -9.53
N VAL A 160 -10.55 11.47 -8.83
CA VAL A 160 -10.80 10.01 -8.91
C VAL A 160 -11.08 9.59 -10.35
N GLU A 161 -11.88 10.38 -11.09
CA GLU A 161 -12.22 10.13 -12.48
C GLU A 161 -10.99 10.21 -13.40
N ASP A 162 -10.09 11.17 -13.15
CA ASP A 162 -8.86 11.30 -13.92
C ASP A 162 -7.93 10.12 -13.69
N ARG A 163 -7.78 9.68 -12.45
CA ARG A 163 -6.98 8.50 -12.08
C ARG A 163 -7.52 7.23 -12.71
N ILE A 164 -8.84 7.05 -12.74
CA ILE A 164 -9.48 5.90 -13.42
C ILE A 164 -9.18 5.92 -14.92
N LYS A 165 -9.28 7.08 -15.59
CA LYS A 165 -8.92 7.20 -17.01
C LYS A 165 -7.45 6.87 -17.26
N GLN A 166 -6.56 7.26 -16.34
CA GLN A 166 -5.13 6.94 -16.44
C GLN A 166 -4.89 5.42 -16.31
N ILE A 167 -5.59 4.74 -15.39
CA ILE A 167 -5.50 3.27 -15.25
C ILE A 167 -5.92 2.58 -16.55
N HIS A 168 -7.07 2.94 -17.13
CA HIS A 168 -7.56 2.33 -18.37
C HIS A 168 -6.65 2.53 -19.58
N ARG A 169 -5.79 3.54 -19.57
CA ARG A 169 -4.82 3.76 -20.68
C ARG A 169 -3.59 2.86 -20.57
N THR A 170 -3.38 2.23 -19.43
CA THR A 170 -2.21 1.38 -19.16
C THR A 170 -2.53 -0.12 -19.23
N GLN A 171 -3.78 -0.46 -19.35
CA GLN A 171 -4.28 -1.83 -19.58
C GLN A 171 -4.54 -2.07 -21.08
#